data_b13cba1250eaf7d7f2c12c9da254513f
#
_entry.id   b13cba1250eaf7d7f2c12c9da254513f
#
_cell.length_a   1.000
_cell.length_b   1.000
_cell.length_c   1.000
_cell.angle_alpha   90.00
_cell.angle_beta   90.00
_cell.angle_gamma   90.00
#
_symmetry.space_group_name_H-M   'P 1'
#
loop_
_entity.id
_entity.type
_entity.pdbx_description
1 polymer ?
#
loop_
_entity_poly.entity_id
_entity_poly.type
_entity_poly.pdbx_seq_one_letter_code
_entity_poly.pdbx_strand_id
1 'polypeptide(L)'
;MTHIARFFLFLLLPLLAFAQGSEPEALVKKITDDVLAAVKSDKDLAAGDKQKAIKLAEEKILPYVDFEEATRLAVGRGWKEATPEQRKKLVAEFRNMLVRTYSNAIGAYEGQTMKVLPSRVKPTDTDATVRNQFVRPGAKPVLIDYSMRKTDSGWKIYDIVVEGVSLVLTYRSEFDAVVKQDGVDGLIKRLGQKNTPAAAVGGTKK
;
A
#
# COMPACT_ATOMS: atom_id res chain seq x y z
N MET A 1 -38.15 -60.00 27.71
CA MET A 1 -36.83 -59.62 27.06
C MET A 1 -37.15 -58.51 26.08
N THR A 2 -36.97 -57.29 26.55
CA THR A 2 -37.34 -56.05 25.81
C THR A 2 -36.08 -55.36 25.34
N HIS A 3 -35.82 -55.36 24.03
CA HIS A 3 -34.73 -54.70 23.38
C HIS A 3 -35.09 -53.21 23.12
N ILE A 4 -34.46 -52.31 23.88
CA ILE A 4 -34.57 -50.87 23.69
C ILE A 4 -33.50 -50.48 22.63
N ALA A 5 -33.95 -50.24 21.40
CA ALA A 5 -33.10 -49.65 20.36
C ALA A 5 -32.94 -48.15 20.63
N ARG A 6 -31.72 -47.71 21.03
CA ARG A 6 -31.35 -46.29 21.14
C ARG A 6 -31.05 -45.75 19.73
N PHE A 7 -31.96 -44.97 19.19
CA PHE A 7 -31.75 -44.17 17.99
C PHE A 7 -30.87 -42.95 18.35
N PHE A 8 -29.64 -42.98 17.93
CA PHE A 8 -28.75 -41.80 18.01
C PHE A 8 -29.05 -40.89 16.82
N LEU A 9 -29.86 -39.84 17.05
CA LEU A 9 -30.11 -38.79 16.07
C LEU A 9 -28.87 -37.89 15.98
N PHE A 10 -28.03 -38.12 14.95
CA PHE A 10 -26.90 -37.22 14.63
C PHE A 10 -27.47 -35.94 14.06
N LEU A 11 -27.50 -34.88 14.91
CA LEU A 11 -27.86 -33.53 14.50
C LEU A 11 -26.69 -32.96 13.68
N LEU A 12 -26.76 -33.05 12.34
CA LEU A 12 -25.88 -32.35 11.42
C LEU A 12 -26.22 -30.86 11.52
N LEU A 13 -25.46 -30.12 12.35
CA LEU A 13 -25.41 -28.66 12.30
C LEU A 13 -24.70 -28.27 11.01
N PRO A 14 -25.36 -27.52 10.09
CA PRO A 14 -24.63 -26.92 8.97
C PRO A 14 -23.66 -25.90 9.55
N LEU A 15 -22.33 -26.12 9.38
CA LEU A 15 -21.34 -25.08 9.52
C LEU A 15 -21.69 -24.01 8.47
N LEU A 16 -22.32 -22.95 8.93
CA LEU A 16 -22.38 -21.68 8.19
C LEU A 16 -20.94 -21.19 8.12
N ALA A 17 -20.22 -21.57 7.07
CA ALA A 17 -18.98 -20.92 6.68
C ALA A 17 -19.35 -19.48 6.30
N PHE A 18 -19.27 -18.58 7.29
CA PHE A 18 -19.19 -17.16 6.99
C PHE A 18 -18.01 -17.01 6.03
N ALA A 19 -18.29 -16.51 4.82
CA ALA A 19 -17.29 -16.13 3.87
C ALA A 19 -16.50 -14.95 4.47
N GLN A 20 -15.56 -15.26 5.36
CA GLN A 20 -14.55 -14.32 5.80
C GLN A 20 -13.71 -14.06 4.56
N GLY A 21 -13.55 -12.76 4.20
CA GLY A 21 -12.64 -12.37 3.13
C GLY A 21 -11.25 -12.96 3.38
N SER A 22 -10.47 -13.13 2.31
CA SER A 22 -9.10 -13.64 2.44
C SER A 22 -8.25 -12.74 3.36
N GLU A 23 -7.17 -13.30 3.97
CA GLU A 23 -6.27 -12.52 4.84
C GLU A 23 -5.82 -11.18 4.23
N PRO A 24 -5.39 -11.10 2.93
CA PRO A 24 -5.02 -9.82 2.33
C PRO A 24 -6.20 -8.86 2.15
N GLU A 25 -7.42 -9.35 1.86
CA GLU A 25 -8.62 -8.51 1.80
C GLU A 25 -8.96 -7.91 3.17
N ALA A 26 -8.90 -8.73 4.23
CA ALA A 26 -9.15 -8.29 5.59
C ALA A 26 -8.12 -7.23 6.04
N LEU A 27 -6.84 -7.39 5.65
CA LEU A 27 -5.79 -6.42 5.94
C LEU A 27 -6.04 -5.09 5.24
N VAL A 28 -6.32 -5.10 3.93
CA VAL A 28 -6.60 -3.86 3.16
C VAL A 28 -7.84 -3.16 3.72
N LYS A 29 -8.89 -3.91 4.03
CA LYS A 29 -10.09 -3.36 4.66
C LYS A 29 -9.77 -2.69 5.98
N LYS A 30 -9.02 -3.37 6.86
CA LYS A 30 -8.62 -2.84 8.16
C LYS A 30 -7.83 -1.53 8.03
N ILE A 31 -6.80 -1.50 7.15
CA ILE A 31 -5.98 -0.29 6.93
C ILE A 31 -6.88 0.87 6.48
N THR A 32 -7.76 0.61 5.53
CA THR A 32 -8.64 1.65 4.98
C THR A 32 -9.64 2.14 6.02
N ASP A 33 -10.27 1.25 6.77
CA ASP A 33 -11.22 1.63 7.82
C ASP A 33 -10.54 2.48 8.90
N ASP A 34 -9.31 2.09 9.32
CA ASP A 34 -8.52 2.84 10.30
C ASP A 34 -8.17 4.26 9.79
N VAL A 35 -7.76 4.38 8.52
CA VAL A 35 -7.43 5.67 7.90
C VAL A 35 -8.68 6.55 7.76
N LEU A 36 -9.78 5.99 7.24
CA LEU A 36 -11.04 6.73 7.08
C LEU A 36 -11.61 7.19 8.43
N ALA A 37 -11.52 6.36 9.47
CA ALA A 37 -11.95 6.72 10.81
C ALA A 37 -11.11 7.89 11.37
N ALA A 38 -9.78 7.86 11.18
CA ALA A 38 -8.89 8.93 11.60
C ALA A 38 -9.19 10.25 10.88
N VAL A 39 -9.36 10.22 9.56
CA VAL A 39 -9.68 11.42 8.77
C VAL A 39 -11.05 12.00 9.16
N LYS A 40 -12.05 11.15 9.42
CA LYS A 40 -13.38 11.62 9.87
C LYS A 40 -13.34 12.27 11.25
N SER A 41 -12.45 11.84 12.13
CA SER A 41 -12.37 12.32 13.52
C SER A 41 -11.48 13.55 13.69
N ASP A 42 -10.59 13.87 12.73
CA ASP A 42 -9.65 15.00 12.78
C ASP A 42 -9.96 16.01 11.68
N LYS A 43 -10.42 17.19 12.08
CA LYS A 43 -10.80 18.28 11.16
C LYS A 43 -9.61 18.81 10.34
N ASP A 44 -8.40 18.80 10.90
CA ASP A 44 -7.20 19.30 10.20
C ASP A 44 -6.76 18.28 9.13
N LEU A 45 -6.85 16.98 9.43
CA LEU A 45 -6.67 15.94 8.41
C LEU A 45 -7.69 16.07 7.29
N ALA A 46 -8.96 16.27 7.62
CA ALA A 46 -10.02 16.49 6.63
C ALA A 46 -9.82 17.80 5.82
N ALA A 47 -9.17 18.79 6.41
CA ALA A 47 -8.78 20.04 5.74
C ALA A 47 -7.46 19.92 4.94
N GLY A 48 -6.81 18.73 4.93
CA GLY A 48 -5.62 18.46 4.14
C GLY A 48 -4.29 18.82 4.85
N ASP A 49 -4.25 18.81 6.19
CA ASP A 49 -2.98 19.00 6.92
C ASP A 49 -1.97 17.91 6.55
N LYS A 50 -0.92 18.33 5.84
CA LYS A 50 0.10 17.43 5.29
C LYS A 50 0.91 16.74 6.38
N GLN A 51 1.22 17.40 7.48
CA GLN A 51 2.05 16.83 8.54
C GLN A 51 1.27 15.74 9.28
N LYS A 52 0.02 16.00 9.58
CA LYS A 52 -0.90 15.00 10.17
C LYS A 52 -1.13 13.82 9.21
N ALA A 53 -1.27 14.08 7.90
CA ALA A 53 -1.41 13.04 6.90
C ALA A 53 -0.17 12.14 6.79
N ILE A 54 1.03 12.71 6.84
CA ILE A 54 2.29 11.95 6.90
C ILE A 54 2.34 11.08 8.15
N LYS A 55 2.05 11.66 9.33
CA LYS A 55 2.03 10.92 10.59
C LYS A 55 1.04 9.77 10.56
N LEU A 56 -0.17 10.00 10.07
CA LEU A 56 -1.18 8.96 9.91
C LEU A 56 -0.70 7.84 8.97
N ALA A 57 -0.06 8.20 7.85
CA ALA A 57 0.53 7.21 6.96
C ALA A 57 1.60 6.37 7.67
N GLU A 58 2.51 6.99 8.41
CA GLU A 58 3.56 6.31 9.17
C GLU A 58 3.01 5.32 10.20
N GLU A 59 1.93 5.68 10.88
CA GLU A 59 1.32 4.85 11.90
C GLU A 59 0.42 3.74 11.35
N LYS A 60 -0.36 4.02 10.30
CA LYS A 60 -1.44 3.14 9.84
C LYS A 60 -1.19 2.44 8.51
N ILE A 61 -0.31 2.94 7.66
CA ILE A 61 -0.09 2.41 6.32
C ILE A 61 1.30 1.79 6.19
N LEU A 62 2.35 2.55 6.52
CA LEU A 62 3.74 2.14 6.22
C LEU A 62 4.17 0.84 6.89
N PRO A 63 3.67 0.42 8.08
CA PRO A 63 3.98 -0.88 8.65
C PRO A 63 3.56 -2.06 7.78
N TYR A 64 2.62 -1.84 6.86
CA TYR A 64 2.08 -2.86 5.97
C TYR A 64 2.63 -2.77 4.54
N VAL A 65 3.61 -1.89 4.28
CA VAL A 65 4.23 -1.72 2.96
C VAL A 65 5.58 -2.42 2.89
N ASP A 66 5.81 -3.15 1.80
CA ASP A 66 7.11 -3.71 1.44
C ASP A 66 7.88 -2.74 0.53
N PHE A 67 8.59 -1.80 1.16
CA PHE A 67 9.36 -0.81 0.42
C PHE A 67 10.56 -1.40 -0.31
N GLU A 68 11.10 -2.52 0.14
CA GLU A 68 12.21 -3.19 -0.55
C GLU A 68 11.74 -3.72 -1.90
N GLU A 69 10.63 -4.45 -1.92
CA GLU A 69 10.05 -4.96 -3.16
C GLU A 69 9.58 -3.85 -4.09
N ALA A 70 8.89 -2.83 -3.56
CA ALA A 70 8.48 -1.65 -4.33
C ALA A 70 9.69 -0.97 -4.99
N THR A 71 10.78 -0.76 -4.25
CA THR A 71 12.00 -0.14 -4.76
C THR A 71 12.68 -1.03 -5.80
N ARG A 72 12.76 -2.34 -5.55
CA ARG A 72 13.32 -3.32 -6.50
C ARG A 72 12.59 -3.26 -7.84
N LEU A 73 11.27 -3.18 -7.83
CA LEU A 73 10.45 -3.06 -9.02
C LEU A 73 10.66 -1.73 -9.76
N ALA A 74 10.70 -0.61 -9.02
CA ALA A 74 10.90 0.71 -9.59
C ALA A 74 12.29 0.89 -10.21
N VAL A 75 13.34 0.43 -9.52
CA VAL A 75 14.74 0.57 -9.97
C VAL A 75 15.11 -0.44 -11.07
N GLY A 76 14.46 -1.60 -11.08
CA GLY A 76 14.62 -2.59 -12.14
C GLY A 76 16.05 -3.17 -12.25
N ARG A 77 16.73 -2.98 -13.38
CA ARG A 77 18.09 -3.50 -13.59
C ARG A 77 19.10 -2.92 -12.63
N GLY A 78 19.02 -1.62 -12.35
CA GLY A 78 19.92 -0.95 -11.42
C GLY A 78 19.89 -1.54 -10.00
N TRP A 79 18.78 -2.19 -9.60
CA TRP A 79 18.72 -2.92 -8.33
C TRP A 79 19.70 -4.10 -8.26
N LYS A 80 19.93 -4.79 -9.38
CA LYS A 80 20.88 -5.92 -9.44
C LYS A 80 22.33 -5.44 -9.34
N GLU A 81 22.59 -4.24 -9.87
CA GLU A 81 23.91 -3.59 -9.89
C GLU A 81 24.24 -2.92 -8.54
N ALA A 82 23.22 -2.60 -7.74
CA ALA A 82 23.36 -1.91 -6.47
C ALA A 82 23.96 -2.79 -5.38
N THR A 83 24.91 -2.22 -4.62
CA THR A 83 25.43 -2.84 -3.40
C THR A 83 24.35 -2.90 -2.31
N PRO A 84 24.52 -3.72 -1.26
CA PRO A 84 23.57 -3.76 -0.13
C PRO A 84 23.36 -2.39 0.52
N GLU A 85 24.39 -1.57 0.65
CA GLU A 85 24.31 -0.22 1.20
C GLU A 85 23.55 0.73 0.29
N GLN A 86 23.77 0.65 -1.03
CA GLN A 86 23.03 1.43 -2.01
C GLN A 86 21.55 1.02 -2.04
N ARG A 87 21.23 -0.27 -1.94
CA ARG A 87 19.83 -0.74 -1.83
C ARG A 87 19.13 -0.15 -0.61
N LYS A 88 19.78 -0.16 0.56
CA LYS A 88 19.22 0.46 1.77
C LYS A 88 18.92 1.95 1.56
N LYS A 89 19.86 2.69 0.93
CA LYS A 89 19.66 4.11 0.62
C LYS A 89 18.54 4.33 -0.39
N LEU A 90 18.49 3.54 -1.47
CA LEU A 90 17.40 3.58 -2.46
C LEU A 90 16.03 3.37 -1.81
N VAL A 91 15.91 2.36 -0.95
CA VAL A 91 14.66 2.07 -0.22
C VAL A 91 14.25 3.25 0.65
N ALA A 92 15.18 3.81 1.42
CA ALA A 92 14.90 4.95 2.29
C ALA A 92 14.46 6.19 1.50
N GLU A 93 15.19 6.53 0.44
CA GLU A 93 14.89 7.72 -0.38
C GLU A 93 13.60 7.55 -1.19
N PHE A 94 13.36 6.38 -1.75
CA PHE A 94 12.13 6.12 -2.51
C PHE A 94 10.89 6.10 -1.60
N ARG A 95 11.00 5.47 -0.40
CA ARG A 95 9.98 5.56 0.63
C ARG A 95 9.62 7.01 0.95
N ASN A 96 10.62 7.84 1.26
CA ASN A 96 10.41 9.24 1.59
C ASN A 96 9.72 10.00 0.45
N MET A 97 10.16 9.77 -0.79
CA MET A 97 9.57 10.37 -1.98
C MET A 97 8.09 9.97 -2.14
N LEU A 98 7.76 8.69 -2.00
CA LEU A 98 6.38 8.20 -2.10
C LEU A 98 5.49 8.80 -1.01
N VAL A 99 5.94 8.80 0.25
CA VAL A 99 5.19 9.37 1.37
C VAL A 99 4.88 10.85 1.12
N ARG A 100 5.89 11.63 0.70
CA ARG A 100 5.71 13.07 0.42
C ARG A 100 4.81 13.35 -0.77
N THR A 101 4.89 12.52 -1.80
CA THR A 101 4.10 12.69 -3.03
C THR A 101 2.63 12.35 -2.80
N TYR A 102 2.36 11.28 -2.06
CA TYR A 102 1.00 10.73 -1.94
C TYR A 102 0.30 11.02 -0.61
N SER A 103 0.99 11.62 0.39
CA SER A 103 0.35 11.97 1.67
C SER A 103 -0.87 12.89 1.53
N ASN A 104 -0.87 13.78 0.54
CA ASN A 104 -2.02 14.67 0.29
C ASN A 104 -3.30 13.90 -0.10
N ALA A 105 -3.16 12.71 -0.71
CA ALA A 105 -4.32 11.88 -1.05
C ALA A 105 -5.08 11.37 0.18
N ILE A 106 -4.42 11.29 1.34
CA ILE A 106 -5.03 10.86 2.60
C ILE A 106 -6.03 11.91 3.10
N GLY A 107 -5.68 13.21 2.98
CA GLY A 107 -6.55 14.33 3.39
C GLY A 107 -7.67 14.65 2.40
N ALA A 108 -7.65 14.08 1.20
CA ALA A 108 -8.65 14.33 0.15
C ALA A 108 -9.96 13.53 0.37
N TYR A 109 -10.43 13.46 1.63
CA TYR A 109 -11.66 12.75 1.96
C TYR A 109 -12.89 13.65 1.74
N GLU A 110 -13.78 13.21 0.84
CA GLU A 110 -15.04 13.89 0.50
C GLU A 110 -16.25 12.94 0.66
N GLY A 111 -16.25 12.13 1.72
CA GLY A 111 -17.33 11.18 1.98
C GLY A 111 -17.21 9.85 1.21
N GLN A 112 -16.01 9.54 0.66
CA GLN A 112 -15.80 8.28 -0.04
C GLN A 112 -16.02 7.08 0.88
N THR A 113 -16.53 6.02 0.28
CA THR A 113 -16.56 4.69 0.88
C THR A 113 -15.71 3.73 0.05
N MET A 114 -15.07 2.78 0.72
CA MET A 114 -14.34 1.72 0.02
C MET A 114 -15.17 0.44 -0.01
N LYS A 115 -15.24 -0.16 -1.19
CA LYS A 115 -15.81 -1.48 -1.40
C LYS A 115 -14.70 -2.43 -1.86
N VAL A 116 -14.35 -3.39 -1.01
CA VAL A 116 -13.47 -4.51 -1.39
C VAL A 116 -14.25 -5.42 -2.33
N LEU A 117 -13.68 -5.72 -3.48
CA LEU A 117 -14.26 -6.66 -4.44
C LEU A 117 -13.76 -8.08 -4.11
N PRO A 118 -14.59 -9.11 -4.32
CA PRO A 118 -14.19 -10.49 -4.06
C PRO A 118 -12.93 -10.87 -4.84
N SER A 119 -11.95 -11.44 -4.16
CA SER A 119 -10.75 -12.01 -4.77
C SER A 119 -10.83 -13.55 -4.79
N ARG A 120 -9.92 -14.17 -5.56
CA ARG A 120 -9.78 -15.64 -5.61
C ARG A 120 -8.50 -16.10 -4.89
N VAL A 121 -8.08 -15.37 -3.86
CA VAL A 121 -6.88 -15.71 -3.11
C VAL A 121 -7.08 -16.99 -2.32
N LYS A 122 -6.18 -17.95 -2.54
CA LYS A 122 -6.16 -19.24 -1.82
C LYS A 122 -5.24 -19.14 -0.61
N PRO A 123 -5.43 -19.95 0.42
CA PRO A 123 -4.56 -19.97 1.60
C PRO A 123 -3.08 -20.27 1.29
N THR A 124 -2.81 -20.95 0.16
CA THR A 124 -1.47 -21.32 -0.31
C THR A 124 -0.79 -20.24 -1.15
N ASP A 125 -1.51 -19.19 -1.55
CA ASP A 125 -0.94 -18.16 -2.40
C ASP A 125 0.03 -17.27 -1.60
N THR A 126 1.13 -16.92 -2.23
CA THR A 126 2.15 -16.01 -1.70
C THR A 126 2.05 -14.61 -2.26
N ASP A 127 1.28 -14.45 -3.33
CA ASP A 127 0.99 -13.20 -4.02
C ASP A 127 -0.51 -13.03 -4.19
N ALA A 128 -0.98 -11.80 -4.04
CA ALA A 128 -2.40 -11.48 -4.15
C ALA A 128 -2.61 -10.09 -4.77
N THR A 129 -3.71 -9.94 -5.49
CA THR A 129 -4.23 -8.62 -5.87
C THR A 129 -5.57 -8.41 -5.19
N VAL A 130 -5.62 -7.43 -4.29
CA VAL A 130 -6.86 -7.03 -3.62
C VAL A 130 -7.46 -5.85 -4.37
N ARG A 131 -8.60 -6.10 -5.00
CA ARG A 131 -9.32 -5.12 -5.82
C ARG A 131 -10.31 -4.32 -5.00
N ASN A 132 -10.32 -3.01 -5.21
CA ASN A 132 -11.19 -2.11 -4.48
C ASN A 132 -11.82 -1.07 -5.39
N GLN A 133 -13.01 -0.62 -4.98
CA GLN A 133 -13.65 0.55 -5.56
C GLN A 133 -13.79 1.63 -4.51
N PHE A 134 -13.24 2.80 -4.79
CA PHE A 134 -13.55 4.01 -4.04
C PHE A 134 -14.76 4.68 -4.69
N VAL A 135 -15.84 4.78 -3.92
CA VAL A 135 -17.10 5.34 -4.38
C VAL A 135 -17.33 6.68 -3.67
N ARG A 136 -17.52 7.73 -4.45
CA ARG A 136 -17.88 9.06 -3.99
C ARG A 136 -19.26 9.40 -4.51
N PRO A 137 -20.15 10.02 -3.69
CA PRO A 137 -21.46 10.47 -4.17
C PRO A 137 -21.32 11.38 -5.40
N GLY A 138 -22.06 11.08 -6.46
CA GLY A 138 -22.08 11.89 -7.69
C GLY A 138 -20.87 11.73 -8.62
N ALA A 139 -19.91 10.84 -8.32
CA ALA A 139 -18.75 10.58 -9.17
C ALA A 139 -18.66 9.10 -9.60
N LYS A 140 -17.91 8.86 -10.69
CA LYS A 140 -17.59 7.48 -11.07
C LYS A 140 -16.74 6.82 -10.01
N PRO A 141 -16.95 5.53 -9.70
CA PRO A 141 -16.05 4.77 -8.83
C PRO A 141 -14.63 4.76 -9.39
N VAL A 142 -13.63 4.93 -8.52
CA VAL A 142 -12.21 4.79 -8.86
C VAL A 142 -11.75 3.40 -8.46
N LEU A 143 -11.15 2.67 -9.39
CA LEU A 143 -10.58 1.35 -9.14
C LEU A 143 -9.19 1.50 -8.55
N ILE A 144 -8.95 0.85 -7.40
CA ILE A 144 -7.65 0.80 -6.74
C ILE A 144 -7.35 -0.65 -6.39
N ASP A 145 -6.31 -1.19 -7.01
CA ASP A 145 -5.83 -2.53 -6.77
C ASP A 145 -4.55 -2.48 -5.93
N TYR A 146 -4.47 -3.31 -4.91
CA TYR A 146 -3.28 -3.46 -4.07
C TYR A 146 -2.58 -4.76 -4.43
N SER A 147 -1.34 -4.65 -4.95
CA SER A 147 -0.48 -5.81 -5.17
C SER A 147 0.21 -6.15 -3.86
N MET A 148 0.04 -7.38 -3.41
CA MET A 148 0.49 -7.83 -2.09
C MET A 148 1.28 -9.12 -2.19
N ARG A 149 2.22 -9.30 -1.26
CA ARG A 149 2.94 -10.56 -1.09
C ARG A 149 2.96 -11.00 0.36
N LYS A 150 3.03 -12.30 0.58
CA LYS A 150 3.18 -12.92 1.89
C LYS A 150 4.66 -12.91 2.28
N THR A 151 4.96 -12.40 3.46
CA THR A 151 6.30 -12.37 4.06
C THR A 151 6.26 -13.09 5.39
N ASP A 152 7.41 -13.28 6.06
CA ASP A 152 7.49 -13.87 7.41
C ASP A 152 6.69 -13.05 8.44
N SER A 153 6.51 -11.75 8.20
CA SER A 153 5.72 -10.83 9.05
C SER A 153 4.27 -10.65 8.59
N GLY A 154 3.78 -11.51 7.70
CA GLY A 154 2.42 -11.47 7.14
C GLY A 154 2.35 -10.80 5.76
N TRP A 155 1.15 -10.49 5.33
CA TRP A 155 0.93 -9.84 4.03
C TRP A 155 1.41 -8.40 4.01
N LYS A 156 2.09 -8.01 2.93
CA LYS A 156 2.59 -6.65 2.69
C LYS A 156 2.19 -6.15 1.31
N ILE A 157 1.88 -4.86 1.22
CA ILE A 157 1.59 -4.18 -0.04
C ILE A 157 2.91 -3.73 -0.67
N TYR A 158 3.17 -4.05 -1.93
CA TYR A 158 4.35 -3.59 -2.64
C TYR A 158 4.05 -2.68 -3.84
N ASP A 159 2.78 -2.62 -4.29
CA ASP A 159 2.34 -1.67 -5.31
C ASP A 159 0.88 -1.31 -5.13
N ILE A 160 0.52 -0.12 -5.57
CA ILE A 160 -0.86 0.38 -5.68
C ILE A 160 -1.10 0.73 -7.14
N VAL A 161 -2.14 0.14 -7.72
CA VAL A 161 -2.53 0.36 -9.12
C VAL A 161 -3.84 1.14 -9.14
N VAL A 162 -3.80 2.37 -9.62
CA VAL A 162 -4.98 3.26 -9.70
C VAL A 162 -5.43 3.34 -11.15
N GLU A 163 -6.67 2.93 -11.44
CA GLU A 163 -7.23 2.90 -12.81
C GLU A 163 -6.29 2.18 -13.82
N GLY A 164 -5.65 1.09 -13.38
CA GLY A 164 -4.72 0.32 -14.20
C GLY A 164 -3.29 0.86 -14.26
N VAL A 165 -2.99 1.99 -13.62
CA VAL A 165 -1.65 2.60 -13.58
C VAL A 165 -0.96 2.28 -12.27
N SER A 166 0.14 1.53 -12.33
CA SER A 166 1.00 1.21 -11.17
C SER A 166 1.74 2.45 -10.69
N LEU A 167 1.62 2.78 -9.40
CA LEU A 167 2.34 3.90 -8.81
C LEU A 167 3.86 3.63 -8.77
N VAL A 168 4.25 2.39 -8.55
CA VAL A 168 5.67 2.00 -8.48
C VAL A 168 6.30 1.97 -9.86
N LEU A 169 5.66 1.32 -10.84
CA LEU A 169 6.21 1.16 -12.19
C LEU A 169 6.24 2.47 -12.99
N THR A 170 5.45 3.47 -12.60
CA THR A 170 5.49 4.82 -13.19
C THR A 170 6.90 5.43 -13.10
N TYR A 171 7.68 5.11 -12.07
CA TYR A 171 9.04 5.62 -11.90
C TYR A 171 10.10 4.85 -12.67
N ARG A 172 9.77 3.65 -13.20
CA ARG A 172 10.76 2.73 -13.76
C ARG A 172 11.57 3.33 -14.92
N SER A 173 10.90 3.99 -15.85
CA SER A 173 11.57 4.58 -17.01
C SER A 173 12.49 5.73 -16.62
N GLU A 174 12.06 6.59 -15.68
CA GLU A 174 12.89 7.68 -15.17
C GLU A 174 14.13 7.13 -14.43
N PHE A 175 13.93 6.13 -13.55
CA PHE A 175 15.03 5.58 -12.77
C PHE A 175 16.03 4.80 -13.64
N ASP A 176 15.55 4.04 -14.62
CA ASP A 176 16.43 3.35 -15.59
C ASP A 176 17.28 4.35 -16.39
N ALA A 177 16.71 5.48 -16.81
CA ALA A 177 17.44 6.52 -17.51
C ALA A 177 18.53 7.16 -16.62
N VAL A 178 18.20 7.47 -15.37
CA VAL A 178 19.15 8.05 -14.40
C VAL A 178 20.28 7.06 -14.08
N VAL A 179 19.94 5.78 -13.83
CA VAL A 179 20.95 4.76 -13.55
C VAL A 179 21.89 4.57 -14.74
N LYS A 180 21.40 4.59 -15.98
CA LYS A 180 22.25 4.50 -17.18
C LYS A 180 23.20 5.68 -17.33
N GLN A 181 22.75 6.89 -16.96
CA GLN A 181 23.55 8.12 -17.12
C GLN A 181 24.52 8.34 -15.96
N ASP A 182 24.05 8.22 -14.73
CA ASP A 182 24.73 8.67 -13.51
C ASP A 182 25.01 7.54 -12.52
N GLY A 183 24.67 6.29 -12.89
CA GLY A 183 24.80 5.14 -12.00
C GLY A 183 23.78 5.12 -10.85
N VAL A 184 23.92 4.12 -9.99
CA VAL A 184 23.06 3.94 -8.81
C VAL A 184 23.20 5.11 -7.82
N ASP A 185 24.39 5.62 -7.60
CA ASP A 185 24.63 6.76 -6.70
C ASP A 185 24.00 8.05 -7.23
N GLY A 186 23.98 8.22 -8.56
CA GLY A 186 23.26 9.31 -9.21
C GLY A 186 21.76 9.26 -8.92
N LEU A 187 21.16 8.07 -8.97
CA LEU A 187 19.75 7.90 -8.63
C LEU A 187 19.48 8.21 -7.15
N ILE A 188 20.33 7.71 -6.22
CA ILE A 188 20.21 8.00 -4.79
C ILE A 188 20.26 9.50 -4.55
N LYS A 189 21.24 10.21 -5.16
CA LYS A 189 21.37 11.66 -5.05
C LYS A 189 20.13 12.40 -5.57
N ARG A 190 19.59 11.97 -6.71
CA ARG A 190 18.40 12.58 -7.32
C ARG A 190 17.15 12.40 -6.45
N LEU A 191 16.96 11.23 -5.87
CA LEU A 191 15.88 10.97 -4.93
C LEU A 191 16.01 11.82 -3.67
N GLY A 192 17.21 11.93 -3.09
CA GLY A 192 17.48 12.79 -1.94
C GLY A 192 17.17 14.25 -2.22
N GLN A 193 17.51 14.78 -3.40
CA GLN A 193 17.15 16.13 -3.82
C GLN A 193 15.65 16.35 -3.91
N LYS A 194 14.89 15.39 -4.46
CA LYS A 194 13.41 15.45 -4.48
C LYS A 194 12.81 15.43 -3.06
N ASN A 195 13.51 14.86 -2.10
CA ASN A 195 13.08 14.77 -0.71
C ASN A 195 13.41 16.02 0.11
N THR A 196 14.30 16.89 -0.36
CA THR A 196 14.63 18.15 0.31
C THR A 196 13.49 19.16 0.10
N PRO A 197 12.98 19.83 1.16
CA PRO A 197 12.00 20.90 1.01
C PRO A 197 12.53 22.03 0.14
N ALA A 198 11.70 22.58 -0.74
CA ALA A 198 12.09 23.69 -1.64
C ALA A 198 12.61 24.95 -0.91
N ALA A 199 12.38 25.09 0.39
CA ALA A 199 12.88 26.19 1.20
C ALA A 199 14.39 26.12 1.54
N ALA A 200 15.06 24.98 1.32
CA ALA A 200 16.49 24.83 1.66
C ALA A 200 17.44 25.25 0.53
N VAL A 201 16.94 25.58 -0.65
CA VAL A 201 17.75 25.95 -1.84
C VAL A 201 17.88 27.48 -2.01
N GLY A 202 17.19 28.27 -1.18
CA GLY A 202 17.11 29.73 -1.30
C GLY A 202 17.99 30.55 -0.35
N GLY A 203 19.18 30.07 0.01
CA GLY A 203 20.05 30.78 0.96
C GLY A 203 21.51 30.92 0.51
N THR A 204 21.76 31.60 -0.61
CA THR A 204 23.03 32.35 -0.82
C THR A 204 22.90 33.27 -2.03
N LYS A 205 22.33 34.44 -1.84
CA LYS A 205 22.73 35.61 -2.65
C LYS A 205 23.36 36.64 -1.72
N LYS A 206 24.67 36.73 -1.79
CA LYS A 206 25.41 37.95 -1.42
C LYS A 206 25.17 38.98 -2.49
#